data_908ec930ed1d49d68835fbfbdff3d21c
#
_entry.id   908ec930ed1d49d68835fbfbdff3d21c
#
_cell.length_a   1.000
_cell.length_b   1.000
_cell.length_c   1.000
_cell.angle_alpha   90.00
_cell.angle_beta   90.00
_cell.angle_gamma   90.00
#
_symmetry.space_group_name_H-M   'P 1'
#
loop_
_entity.id
_entity.type
_entity.pdbx_description
1 polymer ?
#
loop_
_entity_poly.entity_id
_entity_poly.type
_entity_poly.pdbx_seq_one_letter_code
_entity_poly.pdbx_strand_id
1 'polypeptide(L)'
;MRTRPTETIKSIVRPWLFRVTHPRKARFHCPVCGYRGPFKDKVESPTFRRTDSKCPRCASVERHRLAWLVFDDLFRDWPPAEKAILHVAPEYCLQPRLRKAFATYHTSDLFRRDVDFQADIQDMPFEDASYDCVFVSRVLTIPPDLDACLREIRRVLKPGGVAIISEYFVRERTEPDPDPHTEAARFMGVDLLDRLRERFDRVECPTADGRPAEFQLINRPVRDGKPVDDFPDLVRAPGVGAKEILVLCWVADAPRNGAS
;
A
#
# COMPACT_ATOMS: atom_id res chain seq x y z
N MET A 1 0.53 24.37 -1.07
CA MET A 1 -0.88 24.21 -1.52
C MET A 1 -1.81 24.64 -0.40
N ARG A 2 -2.48 25.80 -0.49
CA ARG A 2 -3.42 26.30 0.54
C ARG A 2 -4.72 25.47 0.43
N THR A 3 -4.99 24.63 1.41
CA THR A 3 -6.27 23.93 1.52
C THR A 3 -7.40 24.95 1.64
N ARG A 4 -8.44 24.83 0.82
CA ARG A 4 -9.61 25.70 0.89
C ARG A 4 -10.28 25.53 2.26
N PRO A 5 -10.64 26.60 2.98
CA PRO A 5 -11.25 26.51 4.32
C PRO A 5 -12.47 25.58 4.41
N THR A 6 -13.22 25.47 3.32
CA THR A 6 -14.39 24.59 3.20
C THR A 6 -14.04 23.10 3.23
N GLU A 7 -12.84 22.68 2.77
CA GLU A 7 -12.43 21.28 2.83
C GLU A 7 -11.99 20.88 4.24
N THR A 8 -11.37 21.81 4.96
CA THR A 8 -10.97 21.59 6.37
C THR A 8 -12.19 21.37 7.26
N ILE A 9 -13.24 22.16 7.11
CA ILE A 9 -14.48 22.00 7.87
C ILE A 9 -15.16 20.66 7.52
N LYS A 10 -15.22 20.29 6.24
CA LYS A 10 -15.80 19.01 5.80
C LYS A 10 -15.05 17.80 6.35
N SER A 11 -13.73 17.89 6.48
CA SER A 11 -12.90 16.80 7.02
C SER A 11 -13.08 16.57 8.53
N ILE A 12 -13.61 17.53 9.25
CA ILE A 12 -13.93 17.43 10.69
C ILE A 12 -15.41 17.06 10.90
N VAL A 13 -16.32 17.76 10.24
CA VAL A 13 -17.76 17.62 10.46
C VAL A 13 -18.29 16.26 9.96
N ARG A 14 -17.87 15.81 8.76
CA ARG A 14 -18.33 14.52 8.22
C ARG A 14 -17.98 13.31 9.07
N PRO A 15 -16.76 13.14 9.59
CA PRO A 15 -16.42 12.05 10.49
C PRO A 15 -17.17 12.10 11.81
N TRP A 16 -17.37 13.30 12.35
CA TRP A 16 -18.15 13.49 13.58
C TRP A 16 -19.62 13.08 13.38
N LEU A 17 -20.26 13.58 12.33
CA LEU A 17 -21.65 13.23 11.99
C LEU A 17 -21.78 11.70 11.77
N PHE A 18 -20.87 11.09 11.04
CA PHE A 18 -20.88 9.63 10.83
C PHE A 18 -20.78 8.87 12.16
N ARG A 19 -19.96 9.33 13.09
CA ARG A 19 -19.81 8.73 14.41
C ARG A 19 -21.10 8.81 15.23
N VAL A 20 -21.81 9.94 15.17
CA VAL A 20 -23.05 10.15 15.92
C VAL A 20 -24.22 9.37 15.30
N THR A 21 -24.29 9.31 13.98
CA THR A 21 -25.38 8.61 13.27
C THR A 21 -25.20 7.09 13.25
N HIS A 22 -24.01 6.56 13.61
CA HIS A 22 -23.74 5.12 13.65
C HIS A 22 -23.22 4.65 15.02
N PRO A 23 -23.97 4.86 16.11
CA PRO A 23 -23.50 4.59 17.48
C PRO A 23 -23.24 3.10 17.76
N ARG A 24 -23.90 2.21 17.01
CA ARG A 24 -23.83 0.76 17.19
C ARG A 24 -22.73 0.09 16.36
N LYS A 25 -22.10 0.79 15.39
CA LYS A 25 -20.96 0.23 14.64
C LYS A 25 -19.74 0.07 15.52
N ALA A 26 -18.94 -0.96 15.25
CA ALA A 26 -17.64 -1.16 15.88
C ALA A 26 -16.76 0.08 15.73
N ARG A 27 -15.95 0.38 16.74
CA ARG A 27 -15.06 1.53 16.75
C ARG A 27 -13.63 1.10 16.49
N PHE A 28 -12.97 1.85 15.62
CA PHE A 28 -11.59 1.60 15.20
C PHE A 28 -10.73 2.83 15.42
N HIS A 29 -9.43 2.63 15.39
CA HIS A 29 -8.42 3.68 15.44
C HIS A 29 -7.66 3.72 14.11
N CYS A 30 -7.69 4.84 13.41
CA CYS A 30 -6.93 5.02 12.19
C CYS A 30 -5.51 5.52 12.50
N PRO A 31 -4.46 4.71 12.34
CA PRO A 31 -3.09 5.14 12.63
C PRO A 31 -2.62 6.24 11.67
N VAL A 32 -3.18 6.31 10.46
CA VAL A 32 -2.83 7.33 9.46
C VAL A 32 -3.23 8.75 9.90
N CYS A 33 -4.41 8.95 10.50
CA CYS A 33 -4.91 10.30 10.81
C CYS A 33 -5.36 10.52 12.26
N GLY A 34 -5.24 9.49 13.13
CA GLY A 34 -5.65 9.55 14.53
C GLY A 34 -7.16 9.54 14.76
N TYR A 35 -7.99 9.29 13.74
CA TYR A 35 -9.44 9.19 13.91
C TYR A 35 -9.80 7.99 14.77
N ARG A 36 -10.69 8.19 15.76
CA ARG A 36 -11.27 7.12 16.59
C ARG A 36 -12.79 7.09 16.44
N GLY A 37 -13.32 5.97 15.94
CA GLY A 37 -14.77 5.82 15.71
C GLY A 37 -15.08 4.75 14.66
N PRO A 38 -16.35 4.64 14.23
CA PRO A 38 -16.73 3.65 13.22
C PRO A 38 -16.13 3.97 11.86
N PHE A 39 -15.78 2.93 11.11
CA PHE A 39 -15.35 3.05 9.73
C PHE A 39 -16.53 2.83 8.77
N LYS A 40 -16.41 3.37 7.57
CA LYS A 40 -17.40 3.20 6.50
C LYS A 40 -17.13 1.91 5.73
N ASP A 41 -18.18 1.32 5.21
CA ASP A 41 -18.02 0.27 4.20
C ASP A 41 -17.45 0.89 2.91
N LYS A 42 -16.62 0.15 2.21
CA LYS A 42 -16.17 0.50 0.85
C LYS A 42 -17.01 -0.32 -0.14
N VAL A 43 -17.92 0.36 -0.80
CA VAL A 43 -18.74 -0.24 -1.87
C VAL A 43 -17.93 -0.18 -3.16
N GLU A 44 -17.75 -1.31 -3.82
CA GLU A 44 -17.02 -1.44 -5.09
C GLU A 44 -17.97 -1.77 -6.25
N SER A 45 -19.05 -2.49 -5.98
CA SER A 45 -20.16 -2.71 -6.90
C SER A 45 -21.47 -2.89 -6.11
N PRO A 46 -22.63 -2.99 -6.77
CA PRO A 46 -23.89 -3.27 -6.09
C PRO A 46 -23.89 -4.56 -5.26
N THR A 47 -23.13 -5.57 -5.69
CA THR A 47 -23.07 -6.88 -5.06
C THR A 47 -21.81 -7.09 -4.22
N PHE A 48 -20.80 -6.20 -4.32
CA PHE A 48 -19.51 -6.37 -3.64
C PHE A 48 -19.11 -5.14 -2.82
N ARG A 49 -18.85 -5.37 -1.53
CA ARG A 49 -18.36 -4.34 -0.60
C ARG A 49 -17.37 -4.93 0.39
N ARG A 50 -16.57 -4.07 0.98
CA ARG A 50 -15.75 -4.38 2.16
C ARG A 50 -16.30 -3.65 3.37
N THR A 51 -16.63 -4.39 4.42
CA THR A 51 -17.24 -3.83 5.62
C THR A 51 -16.20 -3.18 6.51
N ASP A 52 -16.55 -2.06 7.16
CA ASP A 52 -15.71 -1.30 8.08
C ASP A 52 -14.30 -0.97 7.52
N SER A 53 -14.20 -0.78 6.22
CA SER A 53 -12.93 -0.65 5.49
C SER A 53 -12.37 0.76 5.53
N LYS A 54 -13.19 1.78 5.25
CA LYS A 54 -12.75 3.13 4.91
C LYS A 54 -12.83 4.09 6.08
N CYS A 55 -11.70 4.68 6.48
CA CYS A 55 -11.69 5.76 7.49
C CYS A 55 -12.49 6.97 6.99
N PRO A 56 -13.46 7.48 7.77
CA PRO A 56 -14.30 8.61 7.33
C PRO A 56 -13.54 9.95 7.28
N ARG A 57 -12.36 10.06 7.92
CA ARG A 57 -11.54 11.27 7.95
C ARG A 57 -10.57 11.36 6.79
N CYS A 58 -9.70 10.35 6.60
CA CYS A 58 -8.64 10.38 5.60
C CYS A 58 -8.84 9.43 4.43
N ALA A 59 -9.95 8.70 4.41
CA ALA A 59 -10.27 7.69 3.39
C ALA A 59 -9.29 6.51 3.31
N SER A 60 -8.33 6.36 4.26
CA SER A 60 -7.46 5.19 4.31
C SER A 60 -8.27 3.90 4.45
N VAL A 61 -7.81 2.86 3.77
CA VAL A 61 -8.32 1.48 3.90
C VAL A 61 -7.22 0.61 4.54
N GLU A 62 -7.46 -0.68 4.68
CA GLU A 62 -6.63 -1.63 5.41
C GLU A 62 -5.16 -1.54 5.02
N ARG A 63 -4.84 -1.66 3.72
CA ARG A 63 -3.46 -1.59 3.20
C ARG A 63 -2.74 -0.29 3.54
N HIS A 64 -3.45 0.85 3.48
CA HIS A 64 -2.85 2.16 3.81
C HIS A 64 -2.51 2.26 5.30
N ARG A 65 -3.33 1.66 6.16
CA ARG A 65 -3.09 1.62 7.59
C ARG A 65 -1.92 0.71 7.94
N LEU A 66 -1.86 -0.47 7.32
CA LEU A 66 -0.71 -1.36 7.49
C LEU A 66 0.57 -0.72 6.94
N ALA A 67 0.52 -0.12 5.74
CA ALA A 67 1.67 0.57 5.17
C ALA A 67 2.19 1.67 6.11
N TRP A 68 1.31 2.48 6.68
CA TRP A 68 1.72 3.51 7.63
C TRP A 68 2.37 2.93 8.89
N LEU A 69 1.83 1.84 9.44
CA LEU A 69 2.43 1.16 10.60
C LEU A 69 3.81 0.57 10.28
N VAL A 70 3.97 0.00 9.08
CA VAL A 70 5.27 -0.52 8.61
C VAL A 70 6.27 0.60 8.39
N PHE A 71 5.87 1.73 7.81
CA PHE A 71 6.73 2.92 7.74
C PHE A 71 7.14 3.44 9.13
N ASP A 72 6.21 3.49 10.08
CA ASP A 72 6.47 3.95 11.43
C ASP A 72 7.48 3.04 12.16
N ASP A 73 7.37 1.72 11.97
CA ASP A 73 8.36 0.76 12.48
C ASP A 73 9.72 0.93 11.78
N LEU A 74 9.71 1.01 10.44
CA LEU A 74 10.93 1.17 9.64
C LEU A 74 11.71 2.43 10.03
N PHE A 75 11.02 3.56 10.29
CA PHE A 75 11.63 4.83 10.61
C PHE A 75 12.42 4.85 11.92
N ARG A 76 12.22 3.86 12.80
CA ARG A 76 12.98 3.74 14.06
C ARG A 76 14.44 3.39 13.82
N ASP A 77 14.68 2.46 12.88
CA ASP A 77 16.02 1.94 12.60
C ASP A 77 16.59 2.46 11.27
N TRP A 78 15.73 3.07 10.45
CA TRP A 78 16.04 3.58 9.11
C TRP A 78 15.46 5.00 8.93
N PRO A 79 16.09 6.04 9.53
CA PRO A 79 15.53 7.39 9.57
C PRO A 79 15.41 7.99 8.16
N PRO A 80 14.22 8.51 7.78
CA PRO A 80 13.94 8.96 6.41
C PRO A 80 14.37 10.40 6.12
N ALA A 81 14.79 11.17 7.15
CA ALA A 81 15.00 12.62 7.03
C ALA A 81 16.09 13.05 6.02
N GLU A 82 16.99 12.15 5.65
CA GLU A 82 18.05 12.38 4.67
C GLU A 82 17.88 11.52 3.40
N LYS A 83 16.74 10.85 3.25
CA LYS A 83 16.49 9.85 2.22
C LYS A 83 15.50 10.33 1.17
N ALA A 84 15.61 9.72 -0.02
CA ALA A 84 14.72 9.94 -1.14
C ALA A 84 13.73 8.77 -1.31
N ILE A 85 12.45 9.07 -1.49
CA ILE A 85 11.42 8.09 -1.81
C ILE A 85 10.78 8.38 -3.16
N LEU A 86 10.56 7.33 -3.95
CA LEU A 86 9.64 7.30 -5.08
C LEU A 86 8.34 6.60 -4.68
N HIS A 87 7.23 7.31 -4.72
CA HIS A 87 5.90 6.77 -4.43
C HIS A 87 5.12 6.59 -5.73
N VAL A 88 5.03 5.36 -6.21
CA VAL A 88 4.34 5.01 -7.45
C VAL A 88 2.84 4.87 -7.17
N ALA A 89 2.00 5.43 -8.05
CA ALA A 89 0.54 5.53 -7.90
C ALA A 89 0.10 6.05 -6.52
N PRO A 90 0.54 7.26 -6.13
CA PRO A 90 0.56 7.71 -4.75
C PRO A 90 -0.84 7.87 -4.15
N GLU A 91 -1.05 7.27 -2.98
CA GLU A 91 -2.31 7.37 -2.23
C GLU A 91 -2.40 8.68 -1.44
N TYR A 92 -3.45 9.45 -1.70
CA TYR A 92 -3.68 10.77 -1.08
C TYR A 92 -3.60 10.79 0.45
N CYS A 93 -3.98 9.69 1.11
CA CYS A 93 -3.98 9.65 2.58
C CYS A 93 -2.57 9.49 3.19
N LEU A 94 -1.60 8.97 2.42
CA LEU A 94 -0.21 8.77 2.86
C LEU A 94 0.72 9.91 2.43
N GLN A 95 0.47 10.53 1.27
CA GLN A 95 1.31 11.59 0.69
C GLN A 95 1.74 12.68 1.69
N PRO A 96 0.83 13.30 2.49
CA PRO A 96 1.24 14.40 3.36
C PRO A 96 2.24 13.97 4.44
N ARG A 97 2.16 12.71 4.87
CA ARG A 97 3.04 12.16 5.90
C ARG A 97 4.39 11.77 5.34
N LEU A 98 4.40 11.07 4.20
CA LEU A 98 5.63 10.67 3.53
C LEU A 98 6.40 11.89 3.03
N ARG A 99 5.71 12.88 2.44
CA ARG A 99 6.32 14.16 2.03
C ARG A 99 6.95 14.93 3.21
N LYS A 100 6.42 14.78 4.41
CA LYS A 100 7.00 15.40 5.61
C LYS A 100 8.17 14.59 6.18
N ALA A 101 8.17 13.28 6.01
CA ALA A 101 9.17 12.39 6.59
C ALA A 101 10.48 12.35 5.79
N PHE A 102 10.38 12.27 4.46
CA PHE A 102 11.53 12.14 3.58
C PHE A 102 12.12 13.48 3.15
N ALA A 103 13.44 13.54 2.98
CA ALA A 103 14.13 14.71 2.43
C ALA A 103 13.67 15.00 1.00
N THR A 104 13.59 13.96 0.19
CA THR A 104 13.07 14.01 -1.18
C THR A 104 11.87 13.08 -1.31
N TYR A 105 10.74 13.61 -1.74
CA TYR A 105 9.52 12.84 -1.97
C TYR A 105 9.05 13.09 -3.39
N HIS A 106 9.23 12.10 -4.24
CA HIS A 106 8.77 12.11 -5.62
C HIS A 106 7.56 11.16 -5.80
N THR A 107 6.66 11.53 -6.68
CA THR A 107 5.49 10.76 -7.06
C THR A 107 5.50 10.43 -8.53
N SER A 108 5.08 9.23 -8.89
CA SER A 108 5.01 8.75 -10.26
C SER A 108 3.71 8.01 -10.52
N ASP A 109 3.13 8.18 -11.71
CA ASP A 109 1.95 7.45 -12.17
C ASP A 109 1.91 7.50 -13.70
N LEU A 110 1.41 6.45 -14.35
CA LEU A 110 1.31 6.41 -15.81
C LEU A 110 0.23 7.36 -16.35
N PHE A 111 -0.90 7.48 -15.66
CA PHE A 111 -2.09 8.17 -16.14
C PHE A 111 -2.37 9.49 -15.43
N ARG A 112 -2.06 9.58 -14.14
CA ARG A 112 -2.34 10.77 -13.33
C ARG A 112 -1.39 11.90 -13.70
N ARG A 113 -1.95 13.13 -13.74
CA ARG A 113 -1.20 14.36 -14.04
C ARG A 113 -0.86 15.18 -12.78
N ASP A 114 -1.40 14.81 -11.64
CA ASP A 114 -1.14 15.46 -10.34
C ASP A 114 0.02 14.78 -9.58
N VAL A 115 0.99 14.27 -10.32
CA VAL A 115 2.23 13.64 -9.87
C VAL A 115 3.45 14.41 -10.37
N ASP A 116 4.62 14.16 -9.77
CA ASP A 116 5.86 14.83 -10.17
C ASP A 116 6.36 14.28 -11.51
N PHE A 117 6.14 12.98 -11.79
CA PHE A 117 6.58 12.33 -13.04
C PHE A 117 5.44 11.46 -13.61
N GLN A 118 5.12 11.67 -14.89
CA GLN A 118 4.34 10.69 -15.65
C GLN A 118 5.30 9.63 -16.20
N ALA A 119 5.24 8.41 -15.68
CA ALA A 119 6.18 7.36 -16.05
C ALA A 119 5.53 5.98 -15.97
N ASP A 120 5.94 5.10 -16.89
CA ASP A 120 5.63 3.69 -16.83
C ASP A 120 6.60 3.01 -15.84
N ILE A 121 6.06 2.22 -14.93
CA ILE A 121 6.87 1.45 -13.97
C ILE A 121 7.74 0.37 -14.66
N GLN A 122 7.43 0.02 -15.91
CA GLN A 122 8.20 -0.94 -16.72
C GLN A 122 9.46 -0.32 -17.34
N ASP A 123 9.51 1.03 -17.44
CA ASP A 123 10.61 1.79 -18.03
C ASP A 123 10.65 3.19 -17.39
N MET A 124 11.22 3.28 -16.20
CA MET A 124 11.20 4.51 -15.40
C MET A 124 12.33 5.47 -15.84
N PRO A 125 12.03 6.77 -16.04
CA PRO A 125 13.00 7.77 -16.51
C PRO A 125 13.94 8.26 -15.39
N PHE A 126 14.40 7.35 -14.54
CA PHE A 126 15.30 7.67 -13.44
C PHE A 126 16.65 6.95 -13.62
N GLU A 127 17.70 7.58 -13.15
CA GLU A 127 19.01 6.95 -13.11
C GLU A 127 19.05 5.75 -12.13
N ASP A 128 20.00 4.85 -12.33
CA ASP A 128 20.26 3.75 -11.41
C ASP A 128 20.58 4.29 -10.01
N ALA A 129 20.17 3.57 -8.97
CA ALA A 129 20.47 3.91 -7.59
C ALA A 129 20.07 5.35 -7.18
N SER A 130 18.92 5.84 -7.65
CA SER A 130 18.43 7.20 -7.38
C SER A 130 17.68 7.32 -6.04
N TYR A 131 17.03 6.25 -5.58
CA TYR A 131 16.12 6.28 -4.44
C TYR A 131 16.55 5.36 -3.31
N ASP A 132 16.35 5.81 -2.08
CA ASP A 132 16.52 5.00 -0.87
C ASP A 132 15.29 4.12 -0.62
N CYS A 133 14.11 4.57 -1.06
CA CYS A 133 12.86 3.84 -0.93
C CYS A 133 12.04 3.93 -2.21
N VAL A 134 11.45 2.82 -2.63
CA VAL A 134 10.39 2.78 -3.66
C VAL A 134 9.14 2.19 -3.04
N PHE A 135 8.04 2.94 -3.02
CA PHE A 135 6.77 2.44 -2.51
C PHE A 135 5.79 2.22 -3.65
N VAL A 136 5.32 0.98 -3.78
CA VAL A 136 4.40 0.52 -4.84
C VAL A 136 3.21 -0.16 -4.20
N SER A 137 2.00 0.34 -4.46
CA SER A 137 0.78 -0.20 -3.85
C SER A 137 -0.32 -0.39 -4.89
N ARG A 138 -0.69 -1.65 -5.12
CA ARG A 138 -1.74 -2.06 -6.07
C ARG A 138 -1.46 -1.62 -7.52
N VAL A 139 -0.22 -1.73 -7.97
CA VAL A 139 0.22 -1.37 -9.32
C VAL A 139 0.59 -2.59 -10.14
N LEU A 140 1.27 -3.58 -9.54
CA LEU A 140 1.89 -4.68 -10.27
C LEU A 140 0.90 -5.65 -10.95
N THR A 141 -0.39 -5.52 -10.67
CA THR A 141 -1.44 -6.25 -11.39
C THR A 141 -1.74 -5.66 -12.77
N ILE A 142 -1.40 -4.39 -13.04
CA ILE A 142 -1.80 -3.64 -14.24
C ILE A 142 -0.80 -3.80 -15.40
N PRO A 143 0.51 -3.53 -15.24
CA PRO A 143 1.46 -3.59 -16.36
C PRO A 143 1.57 -4.99 -16.97
N PRO A 144 1.67 -5.13 -18.30
CA PRO A 144 1.76 -6.43 -18.96
C PRO A 144 3.03 -7.21 -18.60
N ASP A 145 4.18 -6.54 -18.44
CA ASP A 145 5.45 -7.18 -18.07
C ASP A 145 5.79 -6.94 -16.59
N LEU A 146 5.41 -7.91 -15.74
CA LEU A 146 5.72 -7.89 -14.31
C LEU A 146 7.25 -7.92 -14.05
N ASP A 147 8.00 -8.68 -14.84
CA ASP A 147 9.44 -8.81 -14.65
C ASP A 147 10.18 -7.51 -15.01
N ALA A 148 9.72 -6.76 -16.00
CA ALA A 148 10.22 -5.42 -16.28
C ALA A 148 9.97 -4.49 -15.07
N CYS A 149 8.76 -4.50 -14.49
CA CYS A 149 8.47 -3.71 -13.28
C CYS A 149 9.43 -4.03 -12.14
N LEU A 150 9.65 -5.31 -11.85
CA LEU A 150 10.53 -5.73 -10.76
C LEU A 150 12.00 -5.38 -11.01
N ARG A 151 12.47 -5.46 -12.28
CA ARG A 151 13.82 -5.02 -12.67
C ARG A 151 13.98 -3.52 -12.46
N GLU A 152 13.02 -2.71 -12.90
CA GLU A 152 13.05 -1.26 -12.76
C GLU A 152 13.01 -0.80 -11.29
N ILE A 153 12.12 -1.40 -10.48
CA ILE A 153 12.08 -1.14 -9.03
C ILE A 153 13.46 -1.42 -8.40
N ARG A 154 14.10 -2.55 -8.77
CA ARG A 154 15.42 -2.90 -8.25
C ARG A 154 16.51 -1.95 -8.75
N ARG A 155 16.48 -1.55 -10.02
CA ARG A 155 17.47 -0.69 -10.67
C ARG A 155 17.55 0.70 -10.04
N VAL A 156 16.40 1.30 -9.78
CA VAL A 156 16.36 2.66 -9.22
C VAL A 156 16.65 2.74 -7.72
N LEU A 157 16.71 1.59 -7.02
CA LEU A 157 17.07 1.54 -5.61
C LEU A 157 18.59 1.60 -5.40
N LYS A 158 19.00 2.43 -4.46
CA LYS A 158 20.38 2.51 -3.97
C LYS A 158 20.79 1.22 -3.24
N PRO A 159 22.08 0.93 -3.11
CA PRO A 159 22.57 0.00 -2.10
C PRO A 159 22.04 0.37 -0.70
N GLY A 160 21.60 -0.61 0.09
CA GLY A 160 20.91 -0.38 1.37
C GLY A 160 19.48 0.16 1.26
N GLY A 161 18.96 0.32 0.04
CA GLY A 161 17.59 0.79 -0.21
C GLY A 161 16.54 -0.31 -0.07
N VAL A 162 15.27 0.10 0.02
CA VAL A 162 14.13 -0.80 0.22
C VAL A 162 12.97 -0.50 -0.72
N ALA A 163 12.45 -1.52 -1.41
CA ALA A 163 11.12 -1.46 -2.00
C ALA A 163 10.07 -1.91 -0.99
N ILE A 164 8.98 -1.16 -0.88
CA ILE A 164 7.80 -1.51 -0.08
C ILE A 164 6.67 -1.78 -1.05
N ILE A 165 6.25 -3.04 -1.14
CA ILE A 165 5.27 -3.50 -2.12
C ILE A 165 4.01 -3.98 -1.40
N SER A 166 2.85 -3.49 -1.83
CA SER A 166 1.53 -3.93 -1.36
C SER A 166 0.70 -4.41 -2.52
N GLU A 167 0.38 -5.70 -2.52
CA GLU A 167 -0.52 -6.29 -3.51
C GLU A 167 -1.66 -7.09 -2.86
N TYR A 168 -2.71 -7.36 -3.62
CA TYR A 168 -3.85 -8.13 -3.17
C TYR A 168 -3.72 -9.57 -3.67
N PHE A 169 -3.25 -10.44 -2.81
CA PHE A 169 -3.05 -11.85 -3.15
C PHE A 169 -4.39 -12.59 -3.14
N VAL A 170 -4.84 -12.98 -4.31
CA VAL A 170 -6.14 -13.67 -4.51
C VAL A 170 -5.99 -15.10 -5.04
N ARG A 171 -4.75 -15.52 -5.34
CA ARG A 171 -4.38 -16.82 -5.86
C ARG A 171 -3.10 -17.33 -5.22
N GLU A 172 -2.86 -18.63 -5.28
CA GLU A 172 -1.56 -19.22 -4.96
C GLU A 172 -0.52 -18.88 -6.05
N ARG A 173 -0.95 -18.86 -7.31
CA ARG A 173 -0.12 -18.50 -8.46
C ARG A 173 -0.68 -17.30 -9.19
N THR A 174 0.21 -16.48 -9.71
CA THR A 174 -0.12 -15.35 -10.57
C THR A 174 -0.66 -15.86 -11.90
N GLU A 175 -1.86 -15.46 -12.25
CA GLU A 175 -2.58 -15.90 -13.44
C GLU A 175 -3.04 -14.67 -14.23
N PRO A 176 -3.10 -14.75 -15.58
CA PRO A 176 -3.70 -13.70 -16.40
C PRO A 176 -5.15 -13.42 -15.95
N ASP A 177 -5.56 -12.17 -15.98
CA ASP A 177 -6.97 -11.83 -15.81
C ASP A 177 -7.72 -12.22 -17.08
N PRO A 178 -8.72 -13.11 -17.02
CA PRO A 178 -9.46 -13.52 -18.19
C PRO A 178 -10.46 -12.47 -18.70
N ASP A 179 -10.76 -11.44 -17.92
CA ASP A 179 -11.70 -10.39 -18.31
C ASP A 179 -10.98 -9.27 -19.09
N PRO A 180 -11.19 -9.19 -20.42
CA PRO A 180 -10.53 -8.18 -21.25
C PRO A 180 -11.01 -6.75 -20.99
N HIS A 181 -12.06 -6.57 -20.16
CA HIS A 181 -12.61 -5.24 -19.83
C HIS A 181 -12.02 -4.65 -18.53
N THR A 182 -11.15 -5.40 -17.83
CA THR A 182 -10.42 -4.88 -16.68
C THR A 182 -9.12 -4.19 -17.12
N GLU A 183 -8.65 -3.25 -16.32
CA GLU A 183 -7.30 -2.67 -16.52
C GLU A 183 -6.19 -3.61 -16.02
N ALA A 184 -6.55 -4.65 -15.27
CA ALA A 184 -5.61 -5.59 -14.70
C ALA A 184 -5.17 -6.63 -15.75
N ALA A 185 -3.86 -6.81 -15.90
CA ALA A 185 -3.31 -7.87 -16.73
C ALA A 185 -3.34 -9.23 -16.03
N ARG A 186 -3.46 -9.25 -14.69
CA ARG A 186 -3.36 -10.49 -13.89
C ARG A 186 -4.03 -10.43 -12.53
N PHE A 187 -4.42 -11.60 -12.05
CA PHE A 187 -4.65 -11.85 -10.64
C PHE A 187 -3.32 -12.16 -9.96
N MET A 188 -2.97 -11.39 -8.91
CA MET A 188 -1.71 -11.58 -8.22
C MET A 188 -1.76 -12.81 -7.32
N GLY A 189 -0.77 -13.69 -7.47
CA GLY A 189 -0.54 -14.87 -6.66
C GLY A 189 0.52 -14.65 -5.59
N VAL A 190 0.54 -15.57 -4.61
CA VAL A 190 1.54 -15.60 -3.53
C VAL A 190 2.94 -15.88 -4.09
N ASP A 191 3.05 -16.50 -5.27
CA ASP A 191 4.30 -16.74 -6.01
C ASP A 191 5.06 -15.45 -6.38
N LEU A 192 4.45 -14.27 -6.26
CA LEU A 192 5.17 -13.00 -6.33
C LEU A 192 6.31 -12.96 -5.30
N LEU A 193 6.13 -13.56 -4.13
CA LEU A 193 7.17 -13.57 -3.09
C LEU A 193 8.43 -14.30 -3.55
N ASP A 194 8.31 -15.38 -4.31
CA ASP A 194 9.46 -16.12 -4.83
C ASP A 194 10.18 -15.29 -5.89
N ARG A 195 9.43 -14.65 -6.80
CA ARG A 195 10.01 -13.73 -7.79
C ARG A 195 10.75 -12.55 -7.14
N LEU A 196 10.29 -12.06 -6.00
CA LEU A 196 10.95 -11.00 -5.24
C LEU A 196 12.22 -11.53 -4.56
N ARG A 197 12.20 -12.74 -3.97
CA ARG A 197 13.36 -13.38 -3.36
C ARG A 197 14.50 -13.67 -4.37
N GLU A 198 14.14 -13.92 -5.63
CA GLU A 198 15.13 -14.09 -6.71
C GLU A 198 15.85 -12.78 -7.10
N ARG A 199 15.26 -11.63 -6.79
CA ARG A 199 15.74 -10.32 -7.27
C ARG A 199 16.27 -9.41 -6.18
N PHE A 200 15.90 -9.65 -4.94
CA PHE A 200 16.29 -8.81 -3.79
C PHE A 200 17.07 -9.63 -2.77
N ASP A 201 17.99 -8.97 -2.12
CA ASP A 201 18.94 -9.63 -1.21
C ASP A 201 18.29 -10.08 0.10
N ARG A 202 17.23 -9.39 0.55
CA ARG A 202 16.42 -9.76 1.72
C ARG A 202 14.97 -9.38 1.46
N VAL A 203 14.05 -10.31 1.75
CA VAL A 203 12.60 -10.11 1.60
C VAL A 203 11.91 -10.44 2.91
N GLU A 204 11.15 -9.50 3.44
CA GLU A 204 10.37 -9.62 4.66
C GLU A 204 8.89 -9.36 4.35
N CYS A 205 7.99 -10.01 5.07
CA CYS A 205 6.53 -9.90 4.83
C CYS A 205 5.80 -9.47 6.11
N PRO A 206 5.91 -8.19 6.54
CA PRO A 206 5.10 -7.70 7.63
C PRO A 206 3.60 -7.81 7.31
N THR A 207 2.86 -8.33 8.27
CA THR A 207 1.45 -8.64 8.14
C THR A 207 0.60 -7.85 9.15
N ALA A 208 -0.71 -8.04 9.07
CA ALA A 208 -1.66 -7.59 10.08
C ALA A 208 -1.55 -8.39 11.40
N ASP A 209 -0.87 -9.55 11.39
CA ASP A 209 -0.74 -10.39 12.56
C ASP A 209 0.05 -9.69 13.69
N GLY A 210 -0.37 -9.89 14.94
CA GLY A 210 0.25 -9.23 16.09
C GLY A 210 -0.06 -7.72 16.22
N ARG A 211 -0.74 -7.11 15.28
CA ARG A 211 -1.16 -5.70 15.35
C ARG A 211 -2.49 -5.57 16.10
N PRO A 212 -2.71 -4.48 16.83
CA PRO A 212 -3.97 -4.23 17.52
C PRO A 212 -5.18 -4.29 16.57
N ALA A 213 -6.20 -5.06 16.93
CA ALA A 213 -7.42 -5.23 16.13
C ALA A 213 -8.17 -3.90 15.89
N GLU A 214 -7.97 -2.92 16.77
CA GLU A 214 -8.55 -1.57 16.62
C GLU A 214 -8.09 -0.84 15.37
N PHE A 215 -6.94 -1.22 14.77
CA PHE A 215 -6.47 -0.63 13.52
C PHE A 215 -7.25 -1.10 12.29
N GLN A 216 -8.03 -2.17 12.43
CA GLN A 216 -8.84 -2.76 11.36
C GLN A 216 -7.99 -3.02 10.09
N LEU A 217 -7.12 -4.04 10.14
CA LEU A 217 -6.17 -4.38 9.09
C LEU A 217 -6.60 -5.61 8.27
N ILE A 218 -7.80 -6.13 8.52
CA ILE A 218 -8.37 -7.28 7.82
C ILE A 218 -9.38 -6.80 6.79
N ASN A 219 -9.18 -7.16 5.54
CA ASN A 219 -10.21 -7.00 4.52
C ASN A 219 -11.38 -7.92 4.85
N ARG A 220 -12.56 -7.38 4.89
CA ARG A 220 -13.83 -8.09 5.17
C ARG A 220 -14.76 -7.98 3.96
N PRO A 221 -14.45 -8.68 2.86
CA PRO A 221 -15.25 -8.62 1.65
C PRO A 221 -16.55 -9.38 1.83
N VAL A 222 -17.60 -8.81 1.27
CA VAL A 222 -18.94 -9.40 1.24
C VAL A 222 -19.41 -9.34 -0.21
N ARG A 223 -19.76 -10.50 -0.76
CA ARG A 223 -20.36 -10.64 -2.09
C ARG A 223 -21.75 -11.24 -1.98
N ASP A 224 -22.73 -10.61 -2.60
CA ASP A 224 -24.15 -11.04 -2.55
C ASP A 224 -24.64 -11.32 -1.12
N GLY A 225 -24.21 -10.46 -0.18
CA GLY A 225 -24.58 -10.57 1.25
C GLY A 225 -23.80 -11.61 2.06
N LYS A 226 -22.89 -12.38 1.44
CA LYS A 226 -22.10 -13.43 2.10
C LYS A 226 -20.65 -13.01 2.24
N PRO A 227 -19.98 -13.30 3.38
CA PRO A 227 -18.53 -13.13 3.51
C PRO A 227 -17.79 -13.92 2.43
N VAL A 228 -16.69 -13.34 1.93
CA VAL A 228 -15.74 -14.01 1.03
C VAL A 228 -14.47 -14.29 1.82
N ASP A 229 -14.05 -15.52 1.91
CA ASP A 229 -12.84 -15.96 2.59
C ASP A 229 -12.02 -16.99 1.79
N ASP A 230 -12.33 -17.12 0.51
CA ASP A 230 -11.59 -17.95 -0.45
C ASP A 230 -10.31 -17.21 -0.88
N PHE A 231 -9.31 -17.24 0.02
CA PHE A 231 -8.01 -16.61 -0.16
C PHE A 231 -6.90 -17.62 0.09
N PRO A 232 -5.71 -17.42 -0.47
CA PRO A 232 -4.50 -18.16 -0.13
C PRO A 232 -4.25 -18.21 1.38
N ASP A 233 -3.71 -19.31 1.88
CA ASP A 233 -3.50 -19.51 3.32
C ASP A 233 -2.66 -18.42 3.97
N LEU A 234 -1.66 -17.91 3.24
CA LEU A 234 -0.80 -16.82 3.71
C LEU A 234 -1.59 -15.58 4.16
N VAL A 235 -2.65 -15.24 3.43
CA VAL A 235 -3.43 -14.02 3.68
C VAL A 235 -4.80 -14.29 4.27
N ARG A 236 -5.23 -15.55 4.33
CA ARG A 236 -6.57 -15.90 4.80
C ARG A 236 -6.78 -15.51 6.26
N ALA A 237 -7.93 -14.90 6.53
CA ALA A 237 -8.50 -14.72 7.85
C ALA A 237 -9.81 -15.53 7.90
N PRO A 238 -9.80 -16.78 8.39
CA PRO A 238 -10.91 -17.71 8.26
C PRO A 238 -12.23 -17.14 8.79
N GLY A 239 -13.30 -17.25 7.99
CA GLY A 239 -14.64 -16.74 8.30
C GLY A 239 -14.76 -15.20 8.29
N VAL A 240 -13.68 -14.48 7.98
CA VAL A 240 -13.64 -13.00 8.00
C VAL A 240 -13.25 -12.40 6.64
N GLY A 241 -12.22 -12.98 5.97
CA GLY A 241 -11.72 -12.47 4.71
C GLY A 241 -10.20 -12.60 4.56
N ALA A 242 -9.49 -11.52 4.26
CA ALA A 242 -8.05 -11.53 4.02
C ALA A 242 -7.28 -10.52 4.87
N LYS A 243 -6.17 -10.95 5.44
CA LYS A 243 -5.17 -10.07 6.07
C LYS A 243 -4.46 -9.24 5.01
N GLU A 244 -4.18 -7.99 5.33
CA GLU A 244 -3.21 -7.22 4.53
C GLU A 244 -1.79 -7.67 4.89
N ILE A 245 -0.97 -7.74 3.87
CA ILE A 245 0.48 -7.91 4.00
C ILE A 245 1.20 -6.87 3.16
N LEU A 246 2.39 -6.51 3.60
CA LEU A 246 3.36 -5.78 2.78
C LEU A 246 4.58 -6.65 2.54
N VAL A 247 5.34 -6.32 1.50
CA VAL A 247 6.61 -6.97 1.24
C VAL A 247 7.71 -5.90 1.25
N LEU A 248 8.68 -6.06 2.12
CA LEU A 248 9.89 -5.24 2.18
C LEU A 248 11.00 -5.97 1.43
N CYS A 249 11.48 -5.38 0.36
CA CYS A 249 12.51 -5.95 -0.51
C CYS A 249 13.76 -5.08 -0.44
N TRP A 250 14.80 -5.58 0.20
CA TRP A 250 16.03 -4.85 0.46
C TRP A 250 17.09 -5.15 -0.60
N VAL A 251 17.84 -4.10 -0.95
CA VAL A 251 19.10 -4.18 -1.70
C VAL A 251 20.24 -4.25 -0.69
N ALA A 252 21.21 -5.13 -0.92
CA ALA A 252 22.40 -5.21 -0.07
C ALA A 252 23.14 -3.85 -0.02
N ASP A 253 23.78 -3.58 1.11
CA ASP A 253 24.69 -2.43 1.21
C ASP A 253 25.86 -2.55 0.21
N ALA A 254 26.35 -1.42 -0.23
CA ALA A 254 27.62 -1.44 -0.98
C ALA A 254 28.72 -2.09 -0.10
N PRO A 255 29.61 -2.92 -0.69
CA PRO A 255 30.74 -3.46 0.05
C PRO A 255 31.51 -2.31 0.69
N ARG A 256 31.70 -2.35 2.00
CA ARG A 256 32.56 -1.38 2.68
C ARG A 256 33.97 -1.57 2.10
N ASN A 257 34.42 -0.62 1.29
CA ASN A 257 35.81 -0.58 0.87
C ASN A 257 36.66 -0.68 2.14
N GLY A 258 37.33 -1.80 2.30
CA GLY A 258 38.17 -2.07 3.46
C GLY A 258 39.16 -0.91 3.62
N ALA A 259 39.17 -0.35 4.82
CA ALA A 259 40.28 0.49 5.24
C ALA A 259 41.53 -0.40 5.19
N SER A 260 42.37 -0.18 4.19
CA SER A 260 43.72 -0.73 4.09
C SER A 260 44.62 0.02 5.06
#